data_af816c898d04d3c3e27362d62b8c31c6
#
_entry.id   af816c898d04d3c3e27362d62b8c31c6
#
_cell.length_a   1.000
_cell.length_b   1.000
_cell.length_c   1.000
_cell.angle_alpha   90.00
_cell.angle_beta   90.00
_cell.angle_gamma   90.00
#
_symmetry.space_group_name_H-M   'P 1'
#
loop_
_entity.id
_entity.type
_entity.pdbx_description
1 polymer ?
#
loop_
_entity_poly.entity_id
_entity_poly.type
_entity_poly.pdbx_seq_one_letter_code
_entity_poly.pdbx_strand_id
1 'polypeptide(L)'
;GVDYLNPQDIQSIEVLKDAASAAIYGSRAANGVILVTTKSGKKGKAVVNYDFSIGWQNPWRKMSVLNATEYETIINEAYVNAGMDPIYDDPSKAGVGTNWQNEIYNENAPIMNHQASISGGGDKGSYFLSFGYLDQEGIVGGKDKSDYKRYSLRFNNTYNVFENKANKFFRSFKVGTNLGYTRIISKGISENDNFSGPLASAVMTPPNESVYLENPSAEDLAYYEKNYPGYVKDDEGRIYNVIENQEIVNPVAMMQTLNNNKDWDKFVGSVWGELEVFENLTFKTSLSTDMAFWGERNWFPVSYLCYMVKTEKSRVEQTMNRGMKLLWENTLNYKRSIDKHNFAVLLGTSMERYDSKKVKGTALNLRAEDDHKAWIDFTNSASPGDQHSEG
;
A
#
# COMPACT_ATOMS: atom_id res chain seq x y z
N GLY A 1 -7.43 -3.30 6.89
CA GLY A 1 -6.26 -4.04 7.35
C GLY A 1 -5.56 -3.37 8.53
N VAL A 2 -4.54 -3.99 9.07
CA VAL A 2 -3.72 -3.48 10.19
C VAL A 2 -2.36 -2.94 9.71
N ASP A 3 -2.20 -2.76 8.41
CA ASP A 3 -0.93 -2.39 7.74
C ASP A 3 -0.38 -1.03 8.18
N TYR A 4 -1.26 -0.19 8.72
CA TYR A 4 -0.89 1.10 9.31
C TYR A 4 -0.16 0.96 10.65
N LEU A 5 -0.24 -0.19 11.33
CA LEU A 5 0.45 -0.40 12.59
C LEU A 5 1.93 -0.74 12.35
N ASN A 6 2.79 -0.12 13.14
CA ASN A 6 4.17 -0.58 13.20
C ASN A 6 4.23 -1.88 14.03
N PRO A 7 4.76 -2.99 13.48
CA PRO A 7 4.90 -4.25 14.22
C PRO A 7 5.64 -4.12 15.55
N GLN A 8 6.60 -3.20 15.63
CA GLN A 8 7.37 -2.95 16.85
C GLN A 8 6.56 -2.27 17.96
N ASP A 9 5.40 -1.68 17.65
CA ASP A 9 4.47 -1.13 18.65
C ASP A 9 3.49 -2.18 19.18
N ILE A 10 3.50 -3.40 18.63
CA ILE A 10 2.60 -4.48 19.03
C ILE A 10 3.19 -5.20 20.23
N GLN A 11 2.36 -5.41 21.25
CA GLN A 11 2.70 -6.18 22.44
C GLN A 11 2.25 -7.64 22.29
N SER A 12 1.01 -7.87 21.81
CA SER A 12 0.48 -9.21 21.55
C SER A 12 -0.55 -9.19 20.43
N ILE A 13 -0.68 -10.34 19.76
CA ILE A 13 -1.76 -10.62 18.80
C ILE A 13 -2.44 -11.89 19.27
N GLU A 14 -3.76 -11.82 19.49
CA GLU A 14 -4.58 -12.94 19.90
C GLU A 14 -5.65 -13.19 18.84
N VAL A 15 -5.83 -14.43 18.46
CA VAL A 15 -6.84 -14.83 17.46
C VAL A 15 -7.93 -15.61 18.15
N LEU A 16 -9.11 -15.00 18.28
CA LEU A 16 -10.29 -15.61 18.86
C LEU A 16 -11.07 -16.33 17.76
N LYS A 17 -10.94 -17.66 17.73
CA LYS A 17 -11.53 -18.51 16.66
C LYS A 17 -12.85 -19.15 17.06
N ASP A 18 -13.12 -19.27 18.36
CA ASP A 18 -14.31 -19.90 18.91
C ASP A 18 -15.41 -18.88 19.25
N ALA A 19 -16.66 -19.33 19.15
CA ALA A 19 -17.82 -18.48 19.36
C ALA A 19 -17.93 -17.96 20.80
N ALA A 20 -17.43 -18.68 21.81
CA ALA A 20 -17.53 -18.27 23.20
C ALA A 20 -16.61 -17.09 23.50
N SER A 21 -15.34 -17.15 23.04
CA SER A 21 -14.38 -16.04 23.21
C SER A 21 -14.73 -14.83 22.34
N ALA A 22 -15.38 -15.05 21.18
CA ALA A 22 -15.76 -14.00 20.25
C ALA A 22 -17.15 -13.37 20.59
N ALA A 23 -17.95 -13.99 21.44
CA ALA A 23 -19.34 -13.59 21.73
C ALA A 23 -19.49 -12.12 22.19
N ILE A 24 -18.51 -11.60 22.94
CA ILE A 24 -18.53 -10.20 23.41
C ILE A 24 -18.44 -9.17 22.27
N TYR A 25 -18.01 -9.58 21.06
CA TYR A 25 -17.93 -8.72 19.88
C TYR A 25 -19.17 -8.80 18.99
N GLY A 26 -20.17 -9.60 19.38
CA GLY A 26 -21.48 -9.72 18.72
C GLY A 26 -21.38 -10.32 17.31
N SER A 27 -22.34 -9.98 16.44
CA SER A 27 -22.45 -10.51 15.07
C SER A 27 -21.23 -10.23 14.18
N ARG A 28 -20.43 -9.22 14.49
CA ARG A 28 -19.19 -8.90 13.78
C ARG A 28 -18.09 -9.94 13.94
N ALA A 29 -18.19 -10.78 14.96
CA ALA A 29 -17.23 -11.83 15.26
C ALA A 29 -17.51 -13.17 14.53
N ALA A 30 -18.49 -13.23 13.61
CA ALA A 30 -18.87 -14.44 12.91
C ALA A 30 -17.70 -15.12 12.15
N ASN A 31 -16.73 -14.33 11.67
CA ASN A 31 -15.51 -14.80 11.00
C ASN A 31 -14.28 -14.86 11.92
N GLY A 32 -14.48 -14.79 13.25
CA GLY A 32 -13.40 -14.67 14.24
C GLY A 32 -12.98 -13.23 14.51
N VAL A 33 -12.14 -13.07 15.54
CA VAL A 33 -11.61 -11.77 15.97
C VAL A 33 -10.10 -11.86 16.11
N ILE A 34 -9.39 -10.87 15.56
CA ILE A 34 -7.98 -10.67 15.80
C ILE A 34 -7.83 -9.48 16.76
N LEU A 35 -7.41 -9.76 17.99
CA LEU A 35 -7.17 -8.74 18.99
C LEU A 35 -5.70 -8.34 18.97
N VAL A 36 -5.42 -7.08 18.61
CA VAL A 36 -4.07 -6.52 18.60
C VAL A 36 -3.91 -5.60 19.80
N THR A 37 -3.06 -6.01 20.73
CA THR A 37 -2.70 -5.19 21.89
C THR A 37 -1.40 -4.48 21.62
N THR A 38 -1.39 -3.18 21.81
CA THR A 38 -0.21 -2.35 21.57
C THR A 38 0.54 -2.05 22.87
N LYS A 39 1.83 -1.76 22.76
CA LYS A 39 2.69 -1.41 23.89
C LYS A 39 2.11 -0.23 24.66
N SER A 40 2.21 -0.28 25.98
CA SER A 40 1.79 0.74 26.92
C SER A 40 2.89 1.03 27.93
N GLY A 41 2.80 2.17 28.60
CA GLY A 41 3.72 2.51 29.68
C GLY A 41 3.55 1.60 30.90
N LYS A 42 4.63 1.39 31.62
CA LYS A 42 4.67 0.66 32.88
C LYS A 42 5.23 1.56 33.99
N LYS A 43 4.83 1.31 35.24
CA LYS A 43 5.43 1.99 36.38
C LYS A 43 6.95 1.72 36.42
N GLY A 44 7.72 2.77 36.53
CA GLY A 44 9.18 2.72 36.55
C GLY A 44 9.81 3.98 35.98
N LYS A 45 11.14 4.01 36.01
CA LYS A 45 11.93 5.07 35.37
C LYS A 45 11.64 5.13 33.85
N ALA A 46 11.82 6.29 33.27
CA ALA A 46 11.72 6.44 31.81
C ALA A 46 12.77 5.57 31.12
N VAL A 47 12.32 4.79 30.13
CA VAL A 47 13.18 3.93 29.29
C VAL A 47 13.03 4.43 27.86
N VAL A 48 14.16 4.74 27.24
CA VAL A 48 14.24 5.10 25.82
C VAL A 48 14.79 3.91 25.06
N ASN A 49 14.12 3.54 23.97
CA ASN A 49 14.58 2.49 23.07
C ASN A 49 14.69 3.09 21.66
N TYR A 50 15.71 2.65 20.94
CA TYR A 50 15.86 2.91 19.52
C TYR A 50 16.23 1.62 18.82
N ASP A 51 15.42 1.27 17.82
CA ASP A 51 15.63 0.09 16.99
C ASP A 51 15.86 0.54 15.55
N PHE A 52 16.89 -0.02 14.94
CA PHE A 52 17.21 0.21 13.53
C PHE A 52 17.38 -1.14 12.84
N SER A 53 16.78 -1.25 11.66
CA SER A 53 17.04 -2.41 10.80
C SER A 53 17.15 -1.96 9.34
N ILE A 54 18.08 -2.61 8.64
CA ILE A 54 18.26 -2.49 7.20
C ILE A 54 18.31 -3.88 6.60
N GLY A 55 17.73 -4.05 5.44
CA GLY A 55 17.73 -5.27 4.69
C GLY A 55 17.64 -5.01 3.20
N TRP A 56 17.75 -6.07 2.42
CA TRP A 56 17.63 -6.03 0.97
C TRP A 56 16.63 -7.09 0.52
N GLN A 57 15.77 -6.71 -0.39
CA GLN A 57 14.75 -7.56 -0.96
C GLN A 57 15.14 -7.96 -2.36
N ASN A 58 14.88 -9.21 -2.70
CA ASN A 58 15.11 -9.75 -4.03
C ASN A 58 13.86 -10.51 -4.50
N PRO A 59 13.60 -10.60 -5.79
CA PRO A 59 12.59 -11.52 -6.31
C PRO A 59 12.91 -12.94 -5.81
N TRP A 60 11.97 -13.57 -5.13
CA TRP A 60 12.20 -14.91 -4.59
C TRP A 60 12.41 -15.94 -5.70
N ARG A 61 11.76 -15.74 -6.85
CA ARG A 61 11.86 -16.61 -8.01
C ARG A 61 11.53 -15.84 -9.27
N LYS A 62 12.35 -15.99 -10.30
CA LYS A 62 12.06 -15.59 -11.66
C LYS A 62 11.57 -16.81 -12.45
N MET A 63 10.72 -16.61 -13.43
CA MET A 63 10.31 -17.69 -14.34
C MET A 63 11.46 -18.06 -15.26
N SER A 64 11.60 -19.35 -15.55
CA SER A 64 12.52 -19.80 -16.58
C SER A 64 11.91 -19.48 -17.94
N VAL A 65 12.60 -18.71 -18.73
CA VAL A 65 12.22 -18.29 -20.08
C VAL A 65 13.29 -18.74 -21.08
N LEU A 66 12.92 -18.84 -22.34
CA LEU A 66 13.85 -19.15 -23.43
C LEU A 66 14.80 -17.97 -23.66
N ASN A 67 16.02 -18.26 -24.10
CA ASN A 67 16.90 -17.27 -24.68
C ASN A 67 16.55 -17.08 -26.17
N ALA A 68 17.19 -16.08 -26.85
CA ALA A 68 16.84 -15.76 -28.22
C ALA A 68 17.09 -16.92 -29.19
N THR A 69 18.22 -17.64 -29.06
CA THR A 69 18.51 -18.82 -29.86
C THR A 69 17.46 -19.93 -29.71
N GLU A 70 17.09 -20.23 -28.47
CA GLU A 70 16.06 -21.24 -28.14
C GLU A 70 14.68 -20.81 -28.68
N TYR A 71 14.34 -19.54 -28.52
CA TYR A 71 13.08 -18.98 -28.98
C TYR A 71 12.97 -19.08 -30.52
N GLU A 72 13.94 -18.57 -31.26
CA GLU A 72 13.94 -18.61 -32.72
C GLU A 72 13.92 -20.04 -33.28
N THR A 73 14.64 -20.95 -32.60
CA THR A 73 14.64 -22.38 -32.98
C THR A 73 13.23 -22.99 -32.84
N ILE A 74 12.54 -22.76 -31.71
CA ILE A 74 11.20 -23.30 -31.48
C ILE A 74 10.17 -22.66 -32.40
N ILE A 75 10.30 -21.35 -32.67
CA ILE A 75 9.37 -20.68 -33.60
C ILE A 75 9.57 -21.23 -35.03
N ASN A 76 10.79 -21.40 -35.50
CA ASN A 76 11.05 -22.04 -36.79
C ASN A 76 10.48 -23.45 -36.87
N GLU A 77 10.65 -24.24 -35.81
CA GLU A 77 10.06 -25.59 -35.74
C GLU A 77 8.53 -25.53 -35.83
N ALA A 78 7.89 -24.59 -35.17
CA ALA A 78 6.44 -24.38 -35.22
C ALA A 78 5.96 -24.03 -36.63
N TYR A 79 6.68 -23.15 -37.34
CA TYR A 79 6.40 -22.80 -38.76
C TYR A 79 6.53 -23.98 -39.68
N VAL A 80 7.62 -24.73 -39.56
CA VAL A 80 7.84 -25.95 -40.40
C VAL A 80 6.75 -26.99 -40.14
N ASN A 81 6.36 -27.21 -38.88
CA ASN A 81 5.29 -28.12 -38.52
C ASN A 81 3.92 -27.69 -39.05
N ALA A 82 3.73 -26.37 -39.25
CA ALA A 82 2.54 -25.80 -39.89
C ALA A 82 2.60 -25.83 -41.45
N GLY A 83 3.67 -26.34 -42.03
CA GLY A 83 3.87 -26.40 -43.47
C GLY A 83 4.31 -25.06 -44.09
N MET A 84 4.87 -24.16 -43.30
CA MET A 84 5.39 -22.86 -43.69
C MET A 84 6.91 -22.86 -43.63
N ASP A 85 7.53 -21.92 -44.34
CA ASP A 85 9.00 -21.74 -44.32
C ASP A 85 9.42 -21.15 -42.94
N PRO A 86 10.64 -21.49 -42.47
CA PRO A 86 11.22 -20.83 -41.31
C PRO A 86 11.28 -19.32 -41.47
N ILE A 87 11.06 -18.56 -40.38
CA ILE A 87 11.10 -17.10 -40.41
C ILE A 87 12.46 -16.52 -40.00
N TYR A 88 13.27 -17.31 -39.28
CA TYR A 88 14.62 -16.93 -38.88
C TYR A 88 15.65 -17.75 -39.68
N ASP A 89 16.53 -17.07 -40.38
CA ASP A 89 17.52 -17.72 -41.27
C ASP A 89 18.51 -18.60 -40.50
N ASP A 90 19.04 -18.09 -39.38
CA ASP A 90 20.05 -18.77 -38.56
C ASP A 90 19.89 -18.48 -37.07
N PRO A 91 19.04 -19.21 -36.36
CA PRO A 91 18.83 -19.03 -34.93
C PRO A 91 20.08 -19.08 -34.06
N SER A 92 21.15 -19.78 -34.53
CA SER A 92 22.41 -19.89 -33.79
C SER A 92 23.11 -18.54 -33.58
N LYS A 93 22.80 -17.54 -34.40
CA LYS A 93 23.35 -16.17 -34.32
C LYS A 93 22.59 -15.25 -33.37
N ALA A 94 21.38 -15.62 -32.94
CA ALA A 94 20.56 -14.77 -32.08
C ALA A 94 21.15 -14.58 -30.66
N GLY A 95 21.98 -15.55 -30.22
CA GLY A 95 22.64 -15.45 -28.92
C GLY A 95 21.70 -15.57 -27.74
N VAL A 96 22.02 -14.87 -26.64
CA VAL A 96 21.20 -14.89 -25.42
C VAL A 96 19.97 -14.01 -25.57
N GLY A 97 20.09 -12.87 -26.25
CA GLY A 97 19.03 -11.89 -26.38
C GLY A 97 18.70 -11.18 -25.06
N THR A 98 17.50 -10.65 -24.95
CA THR A 98 17.01 -9.85 -23.82
C THR A 98 16.28 -10.73 -22.81
N ASN A 99 16.76 -10.74 -21.55
CA ASN A 99 15.98 -11.31 -20.45
C ASN A 99 15.12 -10.19 -19.83
N TRP A 100 13.91 -10.06 -20.30
CA TRP A 100 12.98 -9.00 -19.93
C TRP A 100 12.66 -8.95 -18.43
N GLN A 101 12.75 -10.08 -17.73
CA GLN A 101 12.57 -10.08 -16.28
C GLN A 101 13.73 -9.35 -15.57
N ASN A 102 14.97 -9.47 -16.09
CA ASN A 102 16.12 -8.76 -15.52
C ASN A 102 16.03 -7.25 -15.75
N GLU A 103 15.37 -6.82 -16.83
CA GLU A 103 15.21 -5.40 -17.17
C GLU A 103 14.19 -4.69 -16.25
N ILE A 104 13.27 -5.42 -15.66
CA ILE A 104 12.22 -4.83 -14.80
C ILE A 104 12.40 -5.11 -13.31
N TYR A 105 13.12 -6.18 -12.95
CA TYR A 105 13.35 -6.50 -11.55
C TYR A 105 14.52 -5.70 -10.97
N ASN A 106 14.27 -5.12 -9.80
CA ASN A 106 15.27 -4.46 -8.99
C ASN A 106 15.83 -5.47 -7.98
N GLU A 107 17.08 -5.87 -8.15
CA GLU A 107 17.77 -6.73 -7.21
C GLU A 107 18.38 -5.89 -6.08
N ASN A 108 18.38 -6.48 -4.87
CA ASN A 108 18.86 -5.83 -3.64
C ASN A 108 18.11 -4.52 -3.32
N ALA A 109 16.79 -4.50 -3.58
CA ALA A 109 15.94 -3.37 -3.22
C ALA A 109 16.01 -3.11 -1.70
N PRO A 110 16.46 -1.93 -1.25
CA PRO A 110 16.66 -1.67 0.17
C PRO A 110 15.33 -1.53 0.92
N ILE A 111 15.32 -2.01 2.15
CA ILE A 111 14.30 -1.74 3.15
C ILE A 111 14.96 -1.25 4.42
N MET A 112 14.55 -0.11 4.92
CA MET A 112 15.11 0.52 6.10
C MET A 112 14.00 0.89 7.08
N ASN A 113 14.17 0.53 8.36
CA ASN A 113 13.22 0.82 9.40
C ASN A 113 13.91 1.44 10.62
N HIS A 114 13.36 2.55 11.10
CA HIS A 114 13.77 3.24 12.31
C HIS A 114 12.59 3.31 13.28
N GLN A 115 12.84 2.99 14.54
CA GLN A 115 11.84 3.11 15.60
C GLN A 115 12.49 3.72 16.83
N ALA A 116 11.95 4.82 17.30
CA ALA A 116 12.31 5.41 18.59
C ALA A 116 11.11 5.34 19.52
N SER A 117 11.31 4.99 20.78
CA SER A 117 10.24 4.98 21.76
C SER A 117 10.71 5.40 23.15
N ILE A 118 9.82 6.01 23.90
CA ILE A 118 10.00 6.32 25.32
C ILE A 118 8.79 5.83 26.12
N SER A 119 9.04 5.14 27.21
CA SER A 119 7.99 4.67 28.12
C SER A 119 8.41 4.87 29.57
N GLY A 120 7.41 5.11 30.41
CA GLY A 120 7.67 5.27 31.85
C GLY A 120 6.38 5.42 32.62
N GLY A 121 6.50 5.63 33.93
CA GLY A 121 5.34 5.87 34.76
C GLY A 121 5.68 5.97 36.25
N GLY A 122 4.77 6.54 37.00
CA GLY A 122 4.83 6.66 38.45
C GLY A 122 3.58 6.07 39.12
N ASP A 123 3.34 6.50 40.35
CA ASP A 123 2.16 6.04 41.13
C ASP A 123 0.84 6.50 40.53
N LYS A 124 0.85 7.64 39.84
CA LYS A 124 -0.36 8.25 39.29
C LYS A 124 -0.64 7.89 37.84
N GLY A 125 0.31 7.35 37.11
CA GLY A 125 0.07 7.02 35.71
C GLY A 125 1.30 6.55 34.95
N SER A 126 1.05 6.12 33.73
CA SER A 126 2.09 5.63 32.83
C SER A 126 1.89 6.16 31.42
N TYR A 127 2.95 6.23 30.65
CA TYR A 127 2.94 6.72 29.28
C TYR A 127 3.86 5.88 28.38
N PHE A 128 3.49 5.84 27.12
CA PHE A 128 4.30 5.29 26.01
C PHE A 128 4.16 6.24 24.82
N LEU A 129 5.27 6.61 24.23
CA LEU A 129 5.35 7.39 22.98
C LEU A 129 6.30 6.69 22.06
N SER A 130 5.92 6.52 20.80
CA SER A 130 6.82 6.00 19.75
C SER A 130 6.69 6.78 18.46
N PHE A 131 7.80 6.80 17.73
CA PHE A 131 7.89 7.29 16.36
C PHE A 131 8.58 6.22 15.51
N GLY A 132 7.99 5.89 14.36
CA GLY A 132 8.54 4.94 13.40
C GLY A 132 8.64 5.54 12.02
N TYR A 133 9.68 5.19 11.30
CA TYR A 133 9.89 5.49 9.88
C TYR A 133 10.30 4.22 9.14
N LEU A 134 9.56 3.85 8.11
CA LEU A 134 9.87 2.76 7.19
C LEU A 134 10.04 3.35 5.79
N ASP A 135 11.12 2.98 5.12
CA ASP A 135 11.41 3.27 3.71
C ASP A 135 11.69 1.94 3.02
N GLN A 136 10.92 1.60 2.01
CA GLN A 136 11.00 0.33 1.29
C GLN A 136 10.92 0.59 -0.20
N GLU A 137 11.96 0.21 -0.91
CA GLU A 137 12.01 0.23 -2.36
C GLU A 137 11.39 -1.03 -2.95
N GLY A 138 10.68 -0.90 -4.06
CA GLY A 138 10.05 -2.04 -4.71
C GLY A 138 11.03 -2.91 -5.49
N ILE A 139 10.73 -4.21 -5.56
CA ILE A 139 11.51 -5.18 -6.35
C ILE A 139 11.18 -5.16 -7.85
N VAL A 140 10.23 -4.33 -8.29
CA VAL A 140 9.88 -4.12 -9.69
C VAL A 140 9.90 -2.63 -9.99
N GLY A 141 10.62 -2.21 -11.02
CA GLY A 141 10.71 -0.82 -11.46
C GLY A 141 11.53 0.12 -10.56
N GLY A 142 12.09 -0.38 -9.45
CA GLY A 142 12.91 0.40 -8.53
C GLY A 142 12.16 1.54 -7.84
N LYS A 143 12.91 2.43 -7.19
CA LYS A 143 12.41 3.52 -6.35
C LYS A 143 11.49 4.51 -7.08
N ASP A 144 11.76 4.76 -8.35
CA ASP A 144 11.00 5.76 -9.11
C ASP A 144 9.59 5.27 -9.48
N LYS A 145 9.41 3.97 -9.60
CA LYS A 145 8.14 3.34 -9.99
C LYS A 145 7.45 2.59 -8.86
N SER A 146 8.21 2.10 -7.86
CA SER A 146 7.67 1.35 -6.73
C SER A 146 8.43 1.73 -5.45
N ASP A 147 7.76 2.48 -4.57
CA ASP A 147 8.31 3.02 -3.34
C ASP A 147 7.23 3.06 -2.26
N TYR A 148 7.59 2.77 -1.02
CA TYR A 148 6.68 2.78 0.11
C TYR A 148 7.35 3.43 1.32
N LYS A 149 6.80 4.56 1.77
CA LYS A 149 7.24 5.26 2.97
C LYS A 149 6.13 5.32 3.98
N ARG A 150 6.43 4.96 5.21
CA ARG A 150 5.49 5.03 6.32
C ARG A 150 6.09 5.76 7.51
N TYR A 151 5.39 6.80 7.94
CA TYR A 151 5.65 7.52 9.17
C TYR A 151 4.57 7.15 10.18
N SER A 152 4.94 6.77 11.39
CA SER A 152 4.00 6.41 12.43
C SER A 152 4.31 7.12 13.74
N LEU A 153 3.29 7.63 14.39
CA LEU A 153 3.38 8.23 15.72
C LEU A 153 2.33 7.55 16.61
N ARG A 154 2.74 7.13 17.80
CA ARG A 154 1.84 6.52 18.76
C ARG A 154 2.03 7.09 20.15
N PHE A 155 0.91 7.35 20.82
CA PHE A 155 0.89 7.82 22.19
C PHE A 155 -0.17 7.07 22.98
N ASN A 156 0.24 6.40 24.06
CA ASN A 156 -0.62 5.74 25.01
C ASN A 156 -0.36 6.32 26.41
N ASN A 157 -1.42 6.64 27.11
CA ASN A 157 -1.34 7.19 28.46
C ASN A 157 -2.45 6.60 29.32
N THR A 158 -2.14 6.41 30.59
CA THR A 158 -3.13 6.10 31.65
C THR A 158 -2.82 6.95 32.86
N TYR A 159 -3.84 7.57 33.45
CA TYR A 159 -3.68 8.43 34.60
C TYR A 159 -4.74 8.10 35.66
N ASN A 160 -4.31 7.89 36.92
CA ASN A 160 -5.18 7.73 38.09
C ASN A 160 -5.52 9.11 38.63
N VAL A 161 -6.75 9.55 38.38
CA VAL A 161 -7.24 10.87 38.85
C VAL A 161 -7.34 10.85 40.36
N PHE A 162 -7.95 9.80 40.92
CA PHE A 162 -7.95 9.53 42.35
C PHE A 162 -8.08 8.02 42.62
N GLU A 163 -7.62 7.60 43.78
CA GLU A 163 -7.82 6.26 44.34
C GLU A 163 -7.97 6.35 45.85
N ASN A 164 -9.11 5.89 46.32
CA ASN A 164 -9.39 5.75 47.76
C ASN A 164 -10.23 4.49 48.01
N LYS A 165 -9.57 3.38 48.24
CA LYS A 165 -10.22 2.08 48.46
C LYS A 165 -11.00 1.99 49.77
N ALA A 166 -10.81 2.90 50.69
CA ALA A 166 -11.59 2.98 51.94
C ALA A 166 -12.98 3.57 51.73
N ASN A 167 -13.23 4.29 50.65
CA ASN A 167 -14.53 4.82 50.30
C ASN A 167 -15.52 3.71 49.99
N LYS A 168 -16.76 3.88 50.42
CA LYS A 168 -17.85 2.96 50.06
C LYS A 168 -18.31 3.16 48.61
N PHE A 169 -18.26 4.38 48.10
CA PHE A 169 -18.64 4.80 46.77
C PHE A 169 -17.50 5.59 46.10
N PHE A 170 -17.37 5.48 44.77
CA PHE A 170 -16.37 6.19 43.97
C PHE A 170 -14.94 5.94 44.51
N ARG A 171 -14.51 4.68 44.39
CA ARG A 171 -13.26 4.18 44.99
C ARG A 171 -12.02 4.54 44.16
N SER A 172 -12.15 4.59 42.86
CA SER A 172 -11.07 5.05 41.98
C SER A 172 -11.63 5.59 40.67
N PHE A 173 -10.92 6.54 40.07
CA PHE A 173 -11.19 7.02 38.72
C PHE A 173 -9.91 7.09 37.95
N LYS A 174 -9.90 6.38 36.82
CA LYS A 174 -8.78 6.35 35.84
C LYS A 174 -9.25 6.90 34.52
N VAL A 175 -8.37 7.59 33.84
CA VAL A 175 -8.56 8.03 32.47
C VAL A 175 -7.39 7.56 31.62
N GLY A 176 -7.64 7.34 30.36
CA GLY A 176 -6.57 6.96 29.46
C GLY A 176 -6.83 7.35 28.03
N THR A 177 -5.75 7.42 27.27
CA THR A 177 -5.78 7.69 25.84
C THR A 177 -4.90 6.69 25.10
N ASN A 178 -5.33 6.36 23.90
CA ASN A 178 -4.57 5.54 22.97
C ASN A 178 -4.71 6.21 21.60
N LEU A 179 -3.65 6.85 21.13
CA LEU A 179 -3.65 7.63 19.90
C LEU A 179 -2.59 7.09 18.96
N GLY A 180 -2.93 6.93 17.70
CA GLY A 180 -2.03 6.56 16.64
C GLY A 180 -2.30 7.40 15.40
N TYR A 181 -1.25 7.91 14.79
CA TYR A 181 -1.28 8.56 13.50
C TYR A 181 -0.29 7.85 12.57
N THR A 182 -0.69 7.62 11.34
CA THR A 182 0.17 7.02 10.33
C THR A 182 -0.02 7.75 9.02
N ARG A 183 1.08 8.19 8.42
CA ARG A 183 1.13 8.67 7.05
C ARG A 183 1.87 7.68 6.19
N ILE A 184 1.27 7.30 5.07
CA ILE A 184 1.85 6.44 4.04
C ILE A 184 1.91 7.22 2.75
N ILE A 185 3.05 7.19 2.10
CA ILE A 185 3.26 7.71 0.75
C ILE A 185 3.80 6.54 -0.05
N SER A 186 3.17 6.23 -1.17
CA SER A 186 3.60 5.12 -1.99
C SER A 186 3.42 5.39 -3.47
N LYS A 187 4.33 4.82 -4.24
CA LYS A 187 4.19 4.62 -5.68
C LYS A 187 4.02 3.13 -5.92
N GLY A 188 3.33 2.75 -6.94
CA GLY A 188 3.13 1.35 -7.27
C GLY A 188 2.93 1.14 -8.75
N ILE A 189 3.35 -0.01 -9.20
CA ILE A 189 3.06 -0.51 -10.54
C ILE A 189 1.67 -1.13 -10.46
N SER A 190 0.77 -0.78 -11.39
CA SER A 190 -0.55 -1.40 -11.46
C SER A 190 -0.38 -2.91 -11.62
N GLU A 191 -1.09 -3.65 -10.77
CA GLU A 191 -1.07 -5.09 -10.80
C GLU A 191 -1.57 -5.61 -12.16
N ASN A 192 -1.05 -6.75 -12.53
CA ASN A 192 -1.31 -7.47 -13.74
C ASN A 192 -2.79 -7.48 -14.14
N ASP A 193 -3.03 -6.90 -15.26
CA ASP A 193 -3.95 -7.48 -16.21
C ASP A 193 -3.27 -8.71 -16.85
N ASN A 194 -3.98 -9.81 -17.02
CA ASN A 194 -3.44 -11.05 -17.61
C ASN A 194 -2.88 -10.84 -19.03
N PHE A 195 -3.19 -9.71 -19.65
CA PHE A 195 -2.88 -9.41 -21.05
C PHE A 195 -1.93 -8.21 -21.25
N SER A 196 -1.78 -7.30 -20.30
CA SER A 196 -1.08 -6.04 -20.56
C SER A 196 -0.27 -5.47 -19.40
N GLY A 197 0.06 -6.25 -18.38
CA GLY A 197 0.90 -5.78 -17.26
C GLY A 197 2.39 -5.90 -17.56
N PRO A 198 3.26 -5.11 -16.91
CA PRO A 198 4.71 -5.20 -17.10
C PRO A 198 5.29 -6.56 -16.71
N LEU A 199 4.73 -7.24 -15.71
CA LEU A 199 5.19 -8.58 -15.32
C LEU A 199 4.79 -9.65 -16.34
N ALA A 200 3.58 -9.60 -16.88
CA ALA A 200 3.12 -10.49 -17.91
C ALA A 200 3.93 -10.28 -19.21
N SER A 201 4.11 -9.04 -19.63
CA SER A 201 4.94 -8.69 -20.77
C SER A 201 6.39 -9.15 -20.61
N ALA A 202 6.97 -9.02 -19.41
CA ALA A 202 8.35 -9.47 -19.17
C ALA A 202 8.56 -10.99 -19.29
N VAL A 203 7.49 -11.78 -19.25
CA VAL A 203 7.56 -13.23 -19.47
C VAL A 203 7.25 -13.60 -20.92
N MET A 204 6.38 -12.82 -21.57
CA MET A 204 5.84 -13.16 -22.90
C MET A 204 6.55 -12.44 -24.06
N THR A 205 7.26 -11.34 -23.78
CA THR A 205 7.98 -10.61 -24.83
C THR A 205 9.09 -11.47 -25.41
N PRO A 206 9.21 -11.57 -26.76
CA PRO A 206 10.24 -12.32 -27.41
C PRO A 206 11.66 -11.89 -26.98
N PRO A 207 12.54 -12.84 -26.64
CA PRO A 207 13.89 -12.49 -26.17
C PRO A 207 14.82 -12.02 -27.24
N ASN A 208 14.50 -12.19 -28.53
CA ASN A 208 15.26 -11.66 -29.68
C ASN A 208 14.94 -10.18 -29.96
N GLU A 209 13.98 -9.58 -29.23
CA GLU A 209 13.73 -8.16 -29.31
C GLU A 209 14.63 -7.39 -28.31
N SER A 210 15.06 -6.18 -28.73
CA SER A 210 15.87 -5.29 -27.88
C SER A 210 15.03 -4.32 -27.08
N VAL A 211 15.56 -3.85 -25.93
CA VAL A 211 14.89 -2.83 -25.10
C VAL A 211 14.74 -1.50 -25.85
N TYR A 212 15.76 -1.12 -26.58
CA TYR A 212 15.81 0.14 -27.32
C TYR A 212 15.95 -0.11 -28.82
N LEU A 213 15.47 0.84 -29.60
CA LEU A 213 15.75 0.91 -31.02
C LEU A 213 17.24 1.21 -31.23
N GLU A 214 18.00 0.23 -31.70
CA GLU A 214 19.44 0.31 -31.78
C GLU A 214 19.89 1.09 -33.05
N ASN A 215 20.68 2.15 -32.83
CA ASN A 215 21.30 2.96 -33.93
C ASN A 215 20.28 3.35 -35.01
N PRO A 216 19.14 3.96 -34.70
CA PRO A 216 18.11 4.23 -35.71
C PRO A 216 18.60 5.15 -36.81
N SER A 217 18.33 4.76 -38.03
CA SER A 217 18.54 5.59 -39.22
C SER A 217 17.50 6.74 -39.26
N ALA A 218 17.71 7.71 -40.12
CA ALA A 218 16.72 8.76 -40.38
C ALA A 218 15.40 8.19 -40.94
N GLU A 219 15.47 7.07 -41.66
CA GLU A 219 14.30 6.36 -42.19
C GLU A 219 13.52 5.67 -41.07
N ASP A 220 14.21 5.01 -40.11
CA ASP A 220 13.60 4.38 -38.94
C ASP A 220 12.88 5.44 -38.06
N LEU A 221 13.51 6.57 -37.83
CA LEU A 221 12.90 7.67 -37.08
C LEU A 221 11.65 8.20 -37.78
N ALA A 222 11.69 8.40 -39.10
CA ALA A 222 10.54 8.84 -39.88
C ALA A 222 9.40 7.80 -39.85
N TYR A 223 9.77 6.50 -39.89
CA TYR A 223 8.81 5.41 -39.76
C TYR A 223 8.11 5.44 -38.36
N TYR A 224 8.89 5.58 -37.29
CA TYR A 224 8.34 5.66 -35.91
C TYR A 224 7.42 6.88 -35.73
N GLU A 225 7.82 8.05 -36.20
CA GLU A 225 7.01 9.26 -36.13
C GLU A 225 5.66 9.12 -36.85
N LYS A 226 5.67 8.42 -37.98
CA LYS A 226 4.48 8.20 -38.79
C LYS A 226 3.55 7.11 -38.22
N ASN A 227 4.12 5.97 -37.78
CA ASN A 227 3.34 4.78 -37.47
C ASN A 227 3.08 4.59 -35.97
N TYR A 228 3.93 5.15 -35.09
CA TYR A 228 3.86 5.02 -33.65
C TYR A 228 3.79 6.38 -32.95
N PRO A 229 2.80 7.22 -33.25
CA PRO A 229 2.71 8.56 -32.67
C PRO A 229 2.61 8.49 -31.14
N GLY A 230 3.58 9.09 -30.44
CA GLY A 230 3.71 8.99 -28.99
C GLY A 230 4.61 7.84 -28.52
N TYR A 231 5.46 7.28 -29.38
CA TYR A 231 6.46 6.29 -28.98
C TYR A 231 7.28 6.81 -27.78
N VAL A 232 7.62 5.91 -26.86
CA VAL A 232 8.21 6.26 -25.57
C VAL A 232 9.73 6.42 -25.70
N LYS A 233 10.26 7.42 -25.01
CA LYS A 233 11.70 7.68 -24.86
C LYS A 233 12.06 7.69 -23.38
N ASP A 234 13.32 7.39 -23.09
CA ASP A 234 13.89 7.63 -21.76
C ASP A 234 14.39 9.08 -21.62
N ASP A 235 14.90 9.41 -20.42
CA ASP A 235 15.43 10.73 -20.09
C ASP A 235 16.68 11.13 -20.92
N GLU A 236 17.37 10.15 -21.53
CA GLU A 236 18.51 10.35 -22.41
C GLU A 236 18.09 10.53 -23.87
N GLY A 237 16.80 10.36 -24.17
CA GLY A 237 16.23 10.49 -25.50
C GLY A 237 16.32 9.21 -26.34
N ARG A 238 16.76 8.07 -25.76
CA ARG A 238 16.75 6.78 -26.43
C ARG A 238 15.32 6.31 -26.63
N ILE A 239 15.03 5.77 -27.79
CA ILE A 239 13.68 5.30 -28.15
C ILE A 239 13.54 3.86 -27.71
N TYR A 240 12.52 3.56 -26.93
CA TYR A 240 12.16 2.18 -26.62
C TYR A 240 11.62 1.47 -27.86
N ASN A 241 12.07 0.23 -28.06
CA ASN A 241 11.60 -0.57 -29.19
C ASN A 241 10.10 -0.87 -29.02
N VAL A 242 9.31 -0.61 -30.07
CA VAL A 242 7.89 -0.93 -30.14
C VAL A 242 7.73 -2.37 -30.59
N ILE A 243 7.05 -3.17 -29.78
CA ILE A 243 6.82 -4.59 -30.03
C ILE A 243 5.36 -4.79 -30.41
N GLU A 244 5.12 -5.15 -31.66
CA GLU A 244 3.79 -5.35 -32.23
C GLU A 244 3.39 -6.84 -32.14
N ASN A 245 3.09 -7.30 -30.93
CA ASN A 245 2.64 -8.67 -30.68
C ASN A 245 1.38 -8.69 -29.78
N GLN A 246 0.24 -8.36 -30.39
CA GLN A 246 -1.05 -8.22 -29.69
C GLN A 246 -0.97 -7.20 -28.52
N GLU A 247 -1.31 -7.61 -27.28
CA GLU A 247 -1.22 -6.78 -26.11
C GLU A 247 0.15 -6.85 -25.42
N ILE A 248 1.08 -7.69 -25.91
CA ILE A 248 2.42 -7.83 -25.36
C ILE A 248 3.23 -6.62 -25.81
N VAL A 249 3.82 -5.93 -24.85
CA VAL A 249 4.56 -4.69 -25.09
C VAL A 249 5.95 -4.78 -24.48
N ASN A 250 6.81 -3.87 -24.87
CA ASN A 250 8.07 -3.64 -24.17
C ASN A 250 7.78 -3.27 -22.70
N PRO A 251 8.09 -4.15 -21.71
CA PRO A 251 7.72 -3.92 -20.32
C PRO A 251 8.47 -2.74 -19.70
N VAL A 252 9.68 -2.43 -20.20
CA VAL A 252 10.49 -1.30 -19.72
C VAL A 252 9.86 0.02 -20.17
N ALA A 253 9.47 0.10 -21.46
CA ALA A 253 8.74 1.24 -22.00
C ALA A 253 7.41 1.45 -21.26
N MET A 254 6.68 0.36 -21.00
CA MET A 254 5.43 0.42 -20.27
C MET A 254 5.62 1.01 -18.87
N MET A 255 6.66 0.63 -18.14
CA MET A 255 6.93 1.19 -16.81
C MET A 255 7.14 2.70 -16.85
N GLN A 256 7.65 3.29 -17.94
CA GLN A 256 7.80 4.74 -18.07
C GLN A 256 6.45 5.45 -18.12
N THR A 257 5.40 4.77 -18.60
CA THR A 257 4.05 5.34 -18.70
C THR A 257 3.21 5.17 -17.41
N LEU A 258 3.69 4.37 -16.46
CA LEU A 258 2.99 4.12 -15.20
C LEU A 258 3.40 5.15 -14.14
N ASN A 259 2.46 6.01 -13.74
CA ASN A 259 2.67 7.03 -12.72
C ASN A 259 1.49 7.02 -11.72
N ASN A 260 1.56 6.08 -10.77
CA ASN A 260 0.58 5.92 -9.70
C ASN A 260 1.18 6.41 -8.39
N ASN A 261 0.62 7.50 -7.87
CA ASN A 261 1.01 8.08 -6.59
C ASN A 261 -0.16 7.94 -5.61
N LYS A 262 0.10 7.34 -4.45
CA LYS A 262 -0.88 7.16 -3.37
C LYS A 262 -0.38 7.80 -2.09
N ASP A 263 -1.26 8.50 -1.42
CA ASP A 263 -1.04 9.01 -0.08
C ASP A 263 -2.17 8.59 0.85
N TRP A 264 -1.85 8.33 2.10
CA TRP A 264 -2.79 7.90 3.10
C TRP A 264 -2.43 8.46 4.47
N ASP A 265 -3.35 9.21 5.06
CA ASP A 265 -3.28 9.68 6.42
C ASP A 265 -4.32 8.94 7.25
N LYS A 266 -3.87 8.24 8.28
CA LYS A 266 -4.75 7.49 9.19
C LYS A 266 -4.56 7.92 10.63
N PHE A 267 -5.67 8.24 11.28
CA PHE A 267 -5.74 8.52 12.70
C PHE A 267 -6.64 7.51 13.38
N VAL A 268 -6.11 6.78 14.34
CA VAL A 268 -6.86 5.86 15.18
C VAL A 268 -6.67 6.29 16.63
N GLY A 269 -7.76 6.50 17.34
CA GLY A 269 -7.65 6.96 18.69
C GLY A 269 -8.80 6.53 19.59
N SER A 270 -8.53 6.42 20.86
CA SER A 270 -9.55 6.25 21.91
C SER A 270 -9.20 7.06 23.14
N VAL A 271 -10.26 7.59 23.77
CA VAL A 271 -10.21 8.19 25.09
C VAL A 271 -11.19 7.44 25.96
N TRP A 272 -10.79 7.06 27.15
CA TRP A 272 -11.64 6.29 28.05
C TRP A 272 -11.53 6.77 29.47
N GLY A 273 -12.62 6.56 30.22
CA GLY A 273 -12.69 6.75 31.65
C GLY A 273 -13.20 5.48 32.32
N GLU A 274 -12.60 5.12 33.43
CA GLU A 274 -12.96 3.95 34.24
C GLU A 274 -13.15 4.36 35.69
N LEU A 275 -14.36 4.14 36.22
CA LEU A 275 -14.77 4.49 37.56
C LEU A 275 -15.12 3.22 38.35
N GLU A 276 -14.39 2.92 39.43
CA GLU A 276 -14.82 1.91 40.42
C GLU A 276 -15.90 2.53 41.33
N VAL A 277 -17.15 2.21 41.01
CA VAL A 277 -18.33 2.80 41.69
C VAL A 277 -18.50 2.23 43.11
N PHE A 278 -18.40 0.90 43.22
CA PHE A 278 -18.33 0.18 44.51
C PHE A 278 -17.21 -0.85 44.43
N GLU A 279 -17.02 -1.57 45.53
CA GLU A 279 -16.16 -2.73 45.52
C GLU A 279 -16.63 -3.74 44.47
N ASN A 280 -15.71 -4.08 43.58
CA ASN A 280 -15.94 -5.03 42.47
C ASN A 280 -16.91 -4.56 41.35
N LEU A 281 -17.46 -3.33 41.41
CA LEU A 281 -18.29 -2.77 40.36
C LEU A 281 -17.57 -1.64 39.64
N THR A 282 -17.23 -1.84 38.38
CA THR A 282 -16.51 -0.89 37.55
C THR A 282 -17.36 -0.46 36.35
N PHE A 283 -17.54 0.84 36.21
CA PHE A 283 -18.10 1.46 35.00
C PHE A 283 -16.97 1.99 34.12
N LYS A 284 -16.98 1.64 32.85
CA LYS A 284 -16.04 2.18 31.88
C LYS A 284 -16.80 2.74 30.68
N THR A 285 -16.43 3.93 30.27
CA THR A 285 -16.86 4.56 29.01
C THR A 285 -15.66 4.78 28.12
N SER A 286 -15.80 4.53 26.82
CA SER A 286 -14.75 4.80 25.85
C SER A 286 -15.32 5.38 24.57
N LEU A 287 -14.70 6.43 24.06
CA LEU A 287 -14.96 7.02 22.76
C LEU A 287 -13.75 6.74 21.88
N SER A 288 -13.98 6.03 20.77
CA SER A 288 -12.96 5.66 19.83
C SER A 288 -13.27 6.22 18.45
N THR A 289 -12.23 6.56 17.70
CA THR A 289 -12.35 6.98 16.31
C THR A 289 -11.32 6.26 15.44
N ASP A 290 -11.72 5.94 14.21
CA ASP A 290 -10.87 5.50 13.13
C ASP A 290 -11.15 6.42 11.94
N MET A 291 -10.22 7.34 11.64
CA MET A 291 -10.32 8.27 10.53
C MET A 291 -9.22 8.00 9.54
N ALA A 292 -9.56 7.99 8.26
CA ALA A 292 -8.61 7.87 7.18
C ALA A 292 -8.95 8.87 6.08
N PHE A 293 -7.91 9.48 5.55
CA PHE A 293 -7.94 10.30 4.35
C PHE A 293 -6.94 9.68 3.39
N TRP A 294 -7.38 9.31 2.19
CA TRP A 294 -6.46 8.71 1.23
C TRP A 294 -6.76 9.21 -0.17
N GLY A 295 -5.71 9.41 -0.91
CA GLY A 295 -5.73 9.87 -2.28
C GLY A 295 -4.97 8.95 -3.22
N GLU A 296 -5.30 9.05 -4.48
CA GLU A 296 -4.60 8.39 -5.56
C GLU A 296 -4.60 9.33 -6.76
N ARG A 297 -3.42 9.53 -7.33
CA ARG A 297 -3.24 10.27 -8.57
C ARG A 297 -2.56 9.37 -9.59
N ASN A 298 -3.28 9.07 -10.65
CA ASN A 298 -2.80 8.30 -11.79
C ASN A 298 -2.61 9.23 -12.97
N TRP A 299 -1.41 9.31 -13.50
CA TRP A 299 -1.12 10.03 -14.72
C TRP A 299 -0.73 9.08 -15.84
N PHE A 300 -1.36 9.25 -16.97
CA PHE A 300 -1.14 8.50 -18.20
C PHE A 300 -0.66 9.48 -19.27
N PRO A 301 0.65 9.53 -19.58
CA PRO A 301 1.18 10.36 -20.67
C PRO A 301 0.69 9.88 -22.04
N VAL A 302 0.77 10.73 -23.04
CA VAL A 302 0.64 10.28 -24.42
C VAL A 302 1.70 9.22 -24.68
N SER A 303 1.28 8.04 -25.12
CA SER A 303 2.20 6.91 -25.32
C SER A 303 1.67 5.93 -26.35
N TYR A 304 2.59 5.33 -27.07
CA TYR A 304 2.35 4.21 -27.97
C TYR A 304 3.29 3.07 -27.59
N LEU A 305 2.72 1.98 -27.11
CA LEU A 305 3.45 0.76 -26.74
C LEU A 305 3.22 -0.36 -27.75
N CYS A 306 2.00 -0.49 -28.25
CA CYS A 306 1.59 -1.28 -29.42
C CYS A 306 0.24 -0.76 -29.92
N TYR A 307 -0.29 -1.31 -31.00
CA TYR A 307 -1.57 -0.88 -31.57
C TYR A 307 -2.76 -1.02 -30.63
N MET A 308 -2.73 -1.97 -29.68
CA MET A 308 -3.77 -2.21 -28.66
C MET A 308 -3.54 -1.43 -27.37
N VAL A 309 -2.27 -1.12 -27.04
CA VAL A 309 -1.88 -0.45 -25.79
C VAL A 309 -1.28 0.91 -26.09
N LYS A 310 -2.12 1.92 -26.16
CA LYS A 310 -1.73 3.31 -26.45
C LYS A 310 -2.61 4.31 -25.69
N THR A 311 -2.06 5.47 -25.44
CA THR A 311 -2.75 6.62 -24.85
C THR A 311 -2.65 7.77 -25.84
N GLU A 312 -3.73 8.06 -26.55
CA GLU A 312 -3.76 9.10 -27.61
C GLU A 312 -3.85 10.52 -27.06
N LYS A 313 -4.46 10.67 -25.87
CA LYS A 313 -4.52 11.94 -25.13
C LYS A 313 -4.05 11.69 -23.71
N SER A 314 -3.16 12.53 -23.23
CA SER A 314 -2.76 12.45 -21.84
C SER A 314 -3.97 12.56 -20.90
N ARG A 315 -3.92 11.81 -19.80
CA ARG A 315 -5.01 11.69 -18.84
C ARG A 315 -4.47 11.69 -17.42
N VAL A 316 -5.12 12.45 -16.56
CA VAL A 316 -4.92 12.34 -15.12
C VAL A 316 -6.23 11.97 -14.44
N GLU A 317 -6.16 11.02 -13.53
CA GLU A 317 -7.24 10.64 -12.64
C GLU A 317 -6.82 10.93 -11.21
N GLN A 318 -7.63 11.68 -10.49
CA GLN A 318 -7.38 11.98 -9.09
C GLN A 318 -8.58 11.58 -8.26
N THR A 319 -8.34 10.74 -7.26
CA THR A 319 -9.35 10.28 -6.32
C THR A 319 -8.98 10.76 -4.92
N MET A 320 -9.95 11.31 -4.21
CA MET A 320 -9.82 11.69 -2.81
C MET A 320 -10.92 11.00 -2.01
N ASN A 321 -10.52 10.32 -0.96
CA ASN A 321 -11.42 9.56 -0.09
C ASN A 321 -11.26 10.01 1.35
N ARG A 322 -12.35 9.98 2.08
CA ARG A 322 -12.40 10.16 3.52
C ARG A 322 -13.28 9.09 4.12
N GLY A 323 -12.79 8.39 5.13
CA GLY A 323 -13.58 7.49 5.98
C GLY A 323 -13.49 7.93 7.42
N MET A 324 -14.58 7.90 8.15
CA MET A 324 -14.63 8.18 9.58
C MET A 324 -15.55 7.19 10.26
N LYS A 325 -15.02 6.52 11.28
CA LYS A 325 -15.77 5.65 12.16
C LYS A 325 -15.66 6.19 13.57
N LEU A 326 -16.80 6.39 14.23
CA LEU A 326 -16.90 6.72 15.64
C LEU A 326 -17.56 5.56 16.37
N LEU A 327 -16.98 5.17 17.49
CA LEU A 327 -17.49 4.10 18.34
C LEU A 327 -17.52 4.60 19.79
N TRP A 328 -18.71 4.59 20.40
CA TRP A 328 -18.89 4.88 21.80
C TRP A 328 -19.38 3.62 22.52
N GLU A 329 -18.61 3.19 23.51
CA GLU A 329 -18.87 1.98 24.27
C GLU A 329 -18.95 2.30 25.75
N ASN A 330 -19.93 1.69 26.41
CA ASN A 330 -20.09 1.76 27.87
C ASN A 330 -20.19 0.35 28.38
N THR A 331 -19.46 0.05 29.45
CA THR A 331 -19.50 -1.26 30.10
C THR A 331 -19.63 -1.10 31.61
N LEU A 332 -20.44 -1.97 32.21
CA LEU A 332 -20.58 -2.13 33.65
C LEU A 332 -20.17 -3.55 34.02
N ASN A 333 -19.08 -3.69 34.74
CA ASN A 333 -18.47 -4.96 35.09
C ASN A 333 -18.53 -5.18 36.58
N TYR A 334 -19.18 -6.26 37.01
CA TYR A 334 -19.24 -6.70 38.40
C TYR A 334 -18.53 -8.05 38.55
N LYS A 335 -17.56 -8.15 39.47
CA LYS A 335 -16.80 -9.38 39.73
C LYS A 335 -16.87 -9.66 41.24
N ARG A 336 -17.20 -10.90 41.57
CA ARG A 336 -17.23 -11.33 42.98
C ARG A 336 -16.81 -12.78 43.13
N SER A 337 -15.93 -13.00 44.09
CA SER A 337 -15.55 -14.36 44.49
C SER A 337 -16.25 -14.69 45.82
N ILE A 338 -16.94 -15.82 45.88
CA ILE A 338 -17.57 -16.37 47.09
C ILE A 338 -17.06 -17.80 47.23
N ASP A 339 -16.28 -18.03 48.27
CA ASP A 339 -15.57 -19.28 48.51
C ASP A 339 -14.76 -19.74 47.30
N LYS A 340 -15.15 -20.85 46.66
CA LYS A 340 -14.51 -21.42 45.48
C LYS A 340 -15.14 -20.97 44.16
N HIS A 341 -16.19 -20.14 44.19
CA HIS A 341 -16.95 -19.70 43.02
C HIS A 341 -16.58 -18.27 42.63
N ASN A 342 -16.27 -18.05 41.37
CA ASN A 342 -16.01 -16.73 40.81
C ASN A 342 -17.15 -16.35 39.84
N PHE A 343 -17.79 -15.23 40.14
CA PHE A 343 -18.86 -14.69 39.33
C PHE A 343 -18.36 -13.43 38.61
N ALA A 344 -18.63 -13.31 37.31
CA ALA A 344 -18.41 -12.10 36.53
C ALA A 344 -19.64 -11.80 35.69
N VAL A 345 -20.18 -10.59 35.83
CA VAL A 345 -21.30 -10.09 35.03
C VAL A 345 -20.84 -8.85 34.30
N LEU A 346 -20.99 -8.86 32.98
CA LEU A 346 -20.70 -7.74 32.10
C LEU A 346 -21.98 -7.29 31.40
N LEU A 347 -22.33 -6.02 31.56
CA LEU A 347 -23.36 -5.35 30.76
C LEU A 347 -22.66 -4.32 29.87
N GLY A 348 -23.05 -4.27 28.63
CA GLY A 348 -22.40 -3.35 27.66
C GLY A 348 -23.41 -2.72 26.70
N THR A 349 -23.13 -1.48 26.31
CA THR A 349 -23.82 -0.79 25.21
C THR A 349 -22.77 -0.24 24.28
N SER A 350 -23.07 -0.27 22.96
CA SER A 350 -22.22 0.34 21.97
C SER A 350 -23.05 1.12 20.95
N MET A 351 -22.51 2.24 20.49
CA MET A 351 -23.04 3.02 19.39
C MET A 351 -21.93 3.26 18.38
N GLU A 352 -22.18 2.90 17.14
CA GLU A 352 -21.24 3.06 16.05
C GLU A 352 -21.84 3.92 14.95
N ARG A 353 -21.04 4.85 14.44
CA ARG A 353 -21.37 5.63 13.25
C ARG A 353 -20.22 5.54 12.27
N TYR A 354 -20.56 5.23 11.03
CA TYR A 354 -19.63 5.23 9.90
C TYR A 354 -20.07 6.26 8.87
N ASP A 355 -19.12 7.05 8.38
CA ASP A 355 -19.30 8.04 7.32
C ASP A 355 -18.16 7.88 6.32
N SER A 356 -18.45 7.85 5.03
CA SER A 356 -17.44 7.81 3.99
C SER A 356 -17.83 8.72 2.84
N LYS A 357 -16.82 9.39 2.25
CA LYS A 357 -16.97 10.25 1.08
C LYS A 357 -15.86 9.95 0.11
N LYS A 358 -16.19 9.94 -1.18
CA LYS A 358 -15.27 9.80 -2.29
C LYS A 358 -15.55 10.86 -3.32
N VAL A 359 -14.51 11.47 -3.87
CA VAL A 359 -14.57 12.34 -5.05
C VAL A 359 -13.52 11.83 -6.01
N LYS A 360 -13.88 11.67 -7.27
CA LYS A 360 -12.96 11.35 -8.36
C LYS A 360 -13.10 12.43 -9.44
N GLY A 361 -11.97 12.94 -9.88
CA GLY A 361 -11.87 13.84 -11.04
C GLY A 361 -11.02 13.19 -12.11
N THR A 362 -11.38 13.41 -13.37
CA THR A 362 -10.59 12.99 -14.54
C THR A 362 -10.42 14.18 -15.46
N ALA A 363 -9.20 14.36 -15.95
CA ALA A 363 -8.88 15.39 -16.93
C ALA A 363 -8.08 14.77 -18.07
N LEU A 364 -8.43 15.15 -19.31
CA LEU A 364 -7.81 14.67 -20.54
C LEU A 364 -7.07 15.83 -21.23
N ASN A 365 -6.16 15.48 -22.10
CA ASN A 365 -5.45 16.43 -22.97
C ASN A 365 -4.76 17.54 -22.17
N LEU A 366 -3.83 17.14 -21.29
CA LEU A 366 -3.09 18.05 -20.42
C LEU A 366 -2.19 18.98 -21.25
N ARG A 367 -1.92 20.17 -20.68
CA ARG A 367 -1.10 21.21 -21.35
C ARG A 367 0.39 20.86 -21.41
N ALA A 368 0.85 19.92 -20.60
CA ALA A 368 2.22 19.45 -20.59
C ALA A 368 2.28 17.97 -20.22
N GLU A 369 3.18 17.25 -20.86
CA GLU A 369 3.49 15.84 -20.60
C GLU A 369 4.56 15.76 -19.50
N ASP A 370 4.18 16.13 -18.26
CA ASP A 370 5.06 16.24 -17.10
C ASP A 370 4.28 15.78 -15.84
N ASP A 371 4.76 14.74 -15.15
CA ASP A 371 4.11 14.21 -13.95
C ASP A 371 3.89 15.28 -12.87
N HIS A 372 4.83 16.21 -12.69
CA HIS A 372 4.71 17.27 -11.70
C HIS A 372 3.61 18.29 -12.02
N LYS A 373 3.20 18.37 -13.30
CA LYS A 373 2.14 19.26 -13.80
C LYS A 373 0.84 18.52 -14.14
N ALA A 374 0.79 17.21 -13.95
CA ALA A 374 -0.37 16.38 -14.26
C ALA A 374 -1.42 16.50 -13.15
N TRP A 375 -2.20 17.58 -13.18
CA TRP A 375 -3.30 17.84 -12.25
C TRP A 375 -4.61 18.03 -13.01
N ILE A 376 -5.76 17.78 -12.36
CA ILE A 376 -7.09 17.83 -13.00
C ILE A 376 -7.51 19.22 -13.49
N ASP A 377 -6.87 20.27 -13.01
CA ASP A 377 -7.10 21.67 -13.45
C ASP A 377 -6.14 22.11 -14.56
N PHE A 378 -5.19 21.25 -14.96
CA PHE A 378 -4.15 21.58 -15.94
C PHE A 378 -4.46 21.04 -17.34
N THR A 379 -5.71 21.17 -17.77
CA THR A 379 -6.14 20.76 -19.11
C THR A 379 -5.99 21.87 -20.15
N ASN A 380 -6.03 21.46 -21.42
CA ASN A 380 -6.18 22.42 -22.53
C ASN A 380 -7.65 22.89 -22.59
N SER A 381 -7.90 24.15 -22.26
CA SER A 381 -9.23 24.74 -22.18
C SER A 381 -10.02 24.76 -23.51
N ALA A 382 -9.41 24.36 -24.63
CA ALA A 382 -10.05 24.30 -25.93
C ALA A 382 -11.03 23.11 -26.10
N SER A 383 -11.07 22.16 -25.16
CA SER A 383 -11.93 20.99 -25.23
C SER A 383 -12.85 20.89 -24.02
N PRO A 384 -14.07 21.46 -24.08
CA PRO A 384 -14.99 21.50 -22.93
C PRO A 384 -15.47 20.14 -22.40
N GLY A 385 -15.17 19.03 -23.03
CA GLY A 385 -15.52 17.68 -22.57
C GLY A 385 -14.39 16.91 -21.89
N ASP A 386 -13.22 17.54 -21.74
CA ASP A 386 -12.03 16.85 -21.23
C ASP A 386 -11.94 16.79 -19.69
N GLN A 387 -12.95 17.30 -18.99
CA GLN A 387 -13.04 17.23 -17.53
C GLN A 387 -14.37 16.65 -17.09
N HIS A 388 -14.34 15.72 -16.14
CA HIS A 388 -15.53 15.25 -15.45
C HIS A 388 -15.20 14.87 -14.01
N SER A 389 -16.20 14.86 -13.16
CA SER A 389 -16.09 14.44 -11.77
C SER A 389 -17.27 13.57 -11.37
N GLU A 390 -17.03 12.65 -10.45
CA GLU A 390 -18.03 11.81 -9.80
C GLU A 390 -17.81 11.81 -8.28
N GLY A 391 -18.87 11.75 -7.52
CA GLY A 391 -18.83 11.82 -6.05
C GLY A 391 -19.66 10.73 -5.38
#